data_d77b88b7cf3c21165e29342d733bd835
#
_entry.id   d77b88b7cf3c21165e29342d733bd835
#
_cell.length_a   1.000
_cell.length_b   1.000
_cell.length_c   1.000
_cell.angle_alpha   90.00
_cell.angle_beta   90.00
_cell.angle_gamma   90.00
#
_symmetry.space_group_name_H-M   'P 1'
#
loop_
_entity.id
_entity.type
_entity.pdbx_description
1 polymer ?
#
loop_
_entity_poly.entity_id
_entity_poly.type
_entity_poly.pdbx_seq_one_letter_code
_entity_poly.pdbx_strand_id
1 'polypeptide(L)'
;MHRGGRVPRRRHEAAGLLAAMLLAAPVLIGIAYALAASTGMVGPSATGQASVTRLARALREQSTWVGLTWTLFVATAATMLATGAAVMVAVIFRNESRTSRAGRLLAAFPMTIPHVVAGALGVWTLSQSGMLSRLAFAVGFTSRPADMPPLVYDQLGAGLVMTLAWKEAAFLSVVATAVLATRGGDAEEAAQTLGASSWDVFRRVTWPLLWRGLAPAIIAVFVFVLGNYEVAALLAPSDPLALPLLVAERAADPDLARRGDAYAVSLLLLSIAAVAVALHEWTRARWEPIAP
;
A
#
# COMPACT_ATOMS: atom_id res chain seq x y z
N MET A 1 -19.42 -17.08 47.72
CA MET A 1 -20.17 -15.90 47.24
C MET A 1 -19.22 -14.95 46.52
N HIS A 2 -19.06 -15.09 45.19
CA HIS A 2 -18.24 -14.16 44.39
C HIS A 2 -19.22 -13.23 43.65
N ARG A 3 -19.36 -11.99 44.14
CA ARG A 3 -20.07 -10.92 43.42
C ARG A 3 -19.15 -10.40 42.32
N GLY A 4 -19.28 -10.95 41.13
CA GLY A 4 -18.72 -10.37 39.90
C GLY A 4 -19.46 -9.05 39.61
N GLY A 5 -18.84 -7.94 39.96
CA GLY A 5 -19.36 -6.62 39.64
C GLY A 5 -19.39 -6.45 38.10
N ARG A 6 -20.60 -6.47 37.52
CA ARG A 6 -20.82 -6.08 36.13
C ARG A 6 -20.48 -4.60 36.00
N VAL A 7 -19.31 -4.30 35.46
CA VAL A 7 -18.95 -2.93 35.08
C VAL A 7 -20.03 -2.44 34.09
N PRO A 8 -20.67 -1.28 34.32
CA PRO A 8 -21.77 -0.85 33.50
C PRO A 8 -21.32 -0.65 32.04
N ARG A 9 -22.04 -1.28 31.09
CA ARG A 9 -21.78 -1.31 29.64
C ARG A 9 -21.46 0.07 29.05
N ARG A 10 -22.09 1.12 29.57
CA ARG A 10 -21.86 2.53 29.21
C ARG A 10 -20.43 3.04 29.48
N ARG A 11 -19.74 2.53 30.52
CA ARG A 11 -18.33 2.95 30.80
C ARG A 11 -17.35 2.38 29.78
N HIS A 12 -17.58 1.17 29.30
CA HIS A 12 -16.74 0.57 28.24
C HIS A 12 -16.97 1.26 26.90
N GLU A 13 -18.22 1.62 26.58
CA GLU A 13 -18.56 2.38 25.36
C GLU A 13 -17.92 3.78 25.39
N ALA A 14 -18.00 4.48 26.53
CA ALA A 14 -17.37 5.80 26.68
C ALA A 14 -15.83 5.72 26.59
N ALA A 15 -15.22 4.72 27.21
CA ALA A 15 -13.76 4.50 27.11
C ALA A 15 -13.35 4.15 25.68
N GLY A 16 -14.12 3.34 24.95
CA GLY A 16 -13.88 3.03 23.55
C GLY A 16 -13.98 4.27 22.65
N LEU A 17 -14.98 5.10 22.84
CA LEU A 17 -15.13 6.36 22.09
C LEU A 17 -13.98 7.34 22.39
N LEU A 18 -13.53 7.43 23.62
CA LEU A 18 -12.41 8.27 24.04
C LEU A 18 -11.11 7.81 23.40
N ALA A 19 -10.85 6.51 23.38
CA ALA A 19 -9.70 5.92 22.71
C ALA A 19 -9.76 6.17 21.18
N ALA A 20 -10.90 6.00 20.54
CA ALA A 20 -11.09 6.28 19.13
C ALA A 20 -10.87 7.77 18.80
N MET A 21 -11.39 8.68 19.63
CA MET A 21 -11.17 10.12 19.47
C MET A 21 -9.70 10.49 19.63
N LEU A 22 -8.99 9.94 20.62
CA LEU A 22 -7.56 10.19 20.83
C LEU A 22 -6.71 9.72 19.64
N LEU A 23 -7.07 8.59 19.03
CA LEU A 23 -6.39 8.08 17.84
C LEU A 23 -6.72 8.90 16.58
N ALA A 24 -7.96 9.36 16.43
CA ALA A 24 -8.39 10.14 15.28
C ALA A 24 -7.95 11.61 15.34
N ALA A 25 -7.83 12.19 16.53
CA ALA A 25 -7.56 13.62 16.71
C ALA A 25 -6.31 14.13 15.98
N PRO A 26 -5.13 13.49 16.04
CA PRO A 26 -3.95 13.97 15.31
C PRO A 26 -4.18 14.00 13.78
N VAL A 27 -4.88 13.01 13.25
CA VAL A 27 -5.19 12.91 11.82
C VAL A 27 -6.16 14.02 11.42
N LEU A 28 -7.24 14.22 12.18
CA LEU A 28 -8.23 15.26 11.92
C LEU A 28 -7.63 16.67 12.03
N ILE A 29 -6.77 16.90 13.02
CA ILE A 29 -6.03 18.16 13.17
C ILE A 29 -5.11 18.38 11.97
N GLY A 30 -4.38 17.36 11.53
CA GLY A 30 -3.51 17.42 10.35
C GLY A 30 -4.29 17.74 9.07
N ILE A 31 -5.45 17.11 8.87
CA ILE A 31 -6.33 17.39 7.72
C ILE A 31 -6.86 18.84 7.79
N ALA A 32 -7.35 19.27 8.94
CA ALA A 32 -7.85 20.64 9.14
C ALA A 32 -6.74 21.68 8.88
N TYR A 33 -5.54 21.42 9.38
CA TYR A 33 -4.37 22.27 9.10
C TYR A 33 -4.03 22.29 7.61
N ALA A 34 -3.98 21.15 6.95
CA ALA A 34 -3.69 21.05 5.52
C ALA A 34 -4.73 21.82 4.67
N LEU A 35 -6.03 21.71 5.02
CA LEU A 35 -7.10 22.49 4.40
C LEU A 35 -6.90 23.99 4.60
N ALA A 36 -6.63 24.42 5.83
CA ALA A 36 -6.40 25.84 6.13
C ALA A 36 -5.13 26.38 5.45
N ALA A 37 -4.06 25.58 5.39
CA ALA A 37 -2.81 25.95 4.74
C ALA A 37 -2.93 26.00 3.21
N SER A 38 -3.66 25.06 2.60
CA SER A 38 -3.91 25.03 1.15
C SER A 38 -4.73 26.23 0.67
N THR A 39 -5.58 26.79 1.53
CA THR A 39 -6.34 27.99 1.24
C THR A 39 -5.64 29.28 1.63
N GLY A 40 -4.49 29.22 2.31
CA GLY A 40 -3.72 30.39 2.74
C GLY A 40 -4.21 31.05 4.02
N MET A 41 -5.06 30.39 4.79
CA MET A 41 -5.49 30.89 6.10
C MET A 41 -4.37 30.79 7.15
N VAL A 42 -3.56 29.72 7.06
CA VAL A 42 -2.44 29.46 7.99
C VAL A 42 -1.18 29.07 7.20
N GLY A 43 -0.04 29.01 7.89
CA GLY A 43 1.23 28.54 7.33
C GLY A 43 2.18 29.67 6.92
N PRO A 44 3.35 29.32 6.35
CA PRO A 44 4.44 30.27 6.08
C PRO A 44 4.08 31.42 5.12
N SER A 45 3.10 31.21 4.26
CA SER A 45 2.63 32.19 3.29
C SER A 45 1.20 32.67 3.56
N ALA A 46 0.75 32.60 4.82
CA ALA A 46 -0.61 32.97 5.17
C ALA A 46 -0.90 34.43 4.89
N THR A 47 -2.03 34.69 4.22
CA THR A 47 -2.56 36.06 4.01
C THR A 47 -3.66 36.38 5.01
N GLY A 48 -4.04 35.43 5.86
CA GLY A 48 -5.16 35.54 6.79
C GLY A 48 -6.54 35.47 6.14
N GLN A 49 -6.59 35.34 4.80
CA GLN A 49 -7.84 35.22 4.05
C GLN A 49 -7.87 33.91 3.27
N ALA A 50 -8.97 33.18 3.37
CA ALA A 50 -9.15 31.96 2.61
C ALA A 50 -9.26 32.26 1.12
N SER A 51 -8.42 31.63 0.31
CA SER A 51 -8.47 31.74 -1.14
C SER A 51 -8.30 30.36 -1.80
N VAL A 52 -9.23 30.02 -2.67
CA VAL A 52 -9.15 28.80 -3.47
C VAL A 52 -8.16 28.89 -4.65
N THR A 53 -7.57 30.06 -4.87
CA THR A 53 -6.66 30.29 -6.02
C THR A 53 -5.41 29.44 -5.94
N ARG A 54 -4.86 29.16 -4.75
CA ARG A 54 -3.71 28.29 -4.55
C ARG A 54 -4.06 26.84 -4.85
N LEU A 55 -5.16 26.35 -4.29
CA LEU A 55 -5.67 25.02 -4.57
C LEU A 55 -5.91 24.83 -6.08
N ALA A 56 -6.56 25.81 -6.72
CA ALA A 56 -6.81 25.78 -8.16
C ALA A 56 -5.51 25.79 -8.97
N ARG A 57 -4.49 26.53 -8.54
CA ARG A 57 -3.17 26.55 -9.19
C ARG A 57 -2.53 25.19 -9.11
N ALA A 58 -2.37 24.61 -7.91
CA ALA A 58 -1.75 23.31 -7.69
C ALA A 58 -2.44 22.20 -8.50
N LEU A 59 -3.77 22.27 -8.63
CA LEU A 59 -4.57 21.30 -9.41
C LEU A 59 -4.58 21.59 -10.92
N ARG A 60 -4.16 22.78 -11.39
CA ARG A 60 -4.01 23.09 -12.83
C ARG A 60 -2.63 22.74 -13.37
N GLU A 61 -1.64 22.56 -12.52
CA GLU A 61 -0.30 22.21 -12.96
C GLU A 61 -0.25 20.81 -13.57
N GLN A 62 0.31 20.70 -14.77
CA GLN A 62 0.47 19.43 -15.49
C GLN A 62 1.29 18.42 -14.68
N SER A 63 2.34 18.87 -13.98
CA SER A 63 3.19 18.03 -13.11
C SER A 63 2.39 17.28 -12.04
N THR A 64 1.33 17.89 -11.49
CA THR A 64 0.45 17.26 -10.51
C THR A 64 -0.28 16.05 -11.12
N TRP A 65 -0.84 16.19 -12.31
CA TRP A 65 -1.60 15.11 -12.97
C TRP A 65 -0.71 14.03 -13.55
N VAL A 66 0.43 14.39 -14.13
CA VAL A 66 1.45 13.45 -14.59
C VAL A 66 1.97 12.62 -13.42
N GLY A 67 2.36 13.29 -12.32
CA GLY A 67 2.80 12.61 -11.10
C GLY A 67 1.71 11.74 -10.48
N LEU A 68 0.45 12.19 -10.48
CA LEU A 68 -0.69 11.43 -9.97
C LEU A 68 -0.92 10.15 -10.78
N THR A 69 -1.05 10.27 -12.11
CA THR A 69 -1.31 9.12 -12.97
C THR A 69 -0.20 8.08 -12.90
N TRP A 70 1.05 8.54 -12.86
CA TRP A 70 2.20 7.66 -12.68
C TRP A 70 2.20 6.98 -11.30
N THR A 71 1.95 7.74 -10.23
CA THR A 71 1.87 7.17 -8.86
C THR A 71 0.74 6.16 -8.73
N LEU A 72 -0.43 6.42 -9.32
CA LEU A 72 -1.54 5.47 -9.37
C LEU A 72 -1.18 4.20 -10.15
N PHE A 73 -0.47 4.34 -11.26
CA PHE A 73 0.04 3.20 -12.02
C PHE A 73 0.97 2.35 -11.15
N VAL A 74 1.98 2.94 -10.52
CA VAL A 74 2.92 2.24 -9.64
C VAL A 74 2.20 1.57 -8.48
N ALA A 75 1.30 2.29 -7.79
CA ALA A 75 0.55 1.76 -6.66
C ALA A 75 -0.32 0.56 -7.07
N THR A 76 -1.00 0.67 -8.20
CA THR A 76 -1.83 -0.43 -8.73
C THR A 76 -0.98 -1.62 -9.12
N ALA A 77 0.08 -1.42 -9.91
CA ALA A 77 0.96 -2.49 -10.38
C ALA A 77 1.65 -3.22 -9.22
N ALA A 78 2.22 -2.47 -8.28
CA ALA A 78 2.88 -3.06 -7.11
C ALA A 78 1.90 -3.85 -6.23
N THR A 79 0.70 -3.31 -5.98
CA THR A 79 -0.32 -3.98 -5.18
C THR A 79 -0.85 -5.25 -5.87
N MET A 80 -1.06 -5.22 -7.17
CA MET A 80 -1.48 -6.40 -7.94
C MET A 80 -0.43 -7.50 -7.91
N LEU A 81 0.84 -7.16 -8.15
CA LEU A 81 1.95 -8.13 -8.08
C LEU A 81 2.13 -8.68 -6.67
N ALA A 82 2.06 -7.83 -5.64
CA ALA A 82 2.13 -8.23 -4.25
C ALA A 82 0.99 -9.21 -3.88
N THR A 83 -0.23 -8.90 -4.33
CA THR A 83 -1.41 -9.76 -4.10
C THR A 83 -1.25 -11.10 -4.79
N GLY A 84 -0.82 -11.13 -6.06
CA GLY A 84 -0.57 -12.36 -6.80
C GLY A 84 0.49 -13.24 -6.12
N ALA A 85 1.61 -12.65 -5.72
CA ALA A 85 2.67 -13.35 -4.99
C ALA A 85 2.18 -13.88 -3.62
N ALA A 86 1.41 -13.09 -2.88
CA ALA A 86 0.85 -13.50 -1.60
C ALA A 86 -0.13 -14.68 -1.71
N VAL A 87 -1.01 -14.64 -2.70
CA VAL A 87 -1.94 -15.73 -2.98
C VAL A 87 -1.16 -17.01 -3.38
N MET A 88 -0.16 -16.86 -4.23
CA MET A 88 0.71 -17.98 -4.63
C MET A 88 1.40 -18.62 -3.43
N VAL A 89 2.00 -17.81 -2.55
CA VAL A 89 2.62 -18.28 -1.30
C VAL A 89 1.61 -19.00 -0.42
N ALA A 90 0.43 -18.43 -0.19
CA ALA A 90 -0.59 -19.02 0.66
C ALA A 90 -1.11 -20.35 0.12
N VAL A 91 -1.27 -20.49 -1.19
CA VAL A 91 -1.74 -21.73 -1.83
C VAL A 91 -0.65 -22.80 -1.87
N ILE A 92 0.59 -22.44 -2.25
CA ILE A 92 1.69 -23.41 -2.35
C ILE A 92 2.10 -23.94 -0.97
N PHE A 93 2.21 -23.06 0.02
CA PHE A 93 2.67 -23.40 1.35
C PHE A 93 1.52 -23.59 2.36
N ARG A 94 0.36 -24.05 1.91
CA ARG A 94 -0.84 -24.24 2.76
C ARG A 94 -0.71 -25.40 3.76
N ASN A 95 0.11 -26.41 3.44
CA ASN A 95 0.25 -27.62 4.24
C ASN A 95 1.06 -27.38 5.53
N GLU A 96 0.85 -28.24 6.54
CA GLU A 96 1.57 -28.18 7.83
C GLU A 96 2.97 -28.82 7.81
N SER A 97 3.53 -29.07 6.62
CA SER A 97 4.88 -29.63 6.48
C SER A 97 5.96 -28.64 6.95
N ARG A 98 7.13 -29.17 7.34
CA ARG A 98 8.29 -28.32 7.71
C ARG A 98 8.71 -27.39 6.57
N THR A 99 8.67 -27.86 5.33
CA THR A 99 8.98 -27.11 4.13
C THR A 99 8.00 -25.94 3.93
N SER A 100 6.69 -26.20 4.08
CA SER A 100 5.66 -25.16 3.97
C SER A 100 5.80 -24.10 5.07
N ARG A 101 6.11 -24.51 6.30
CA ARG A 101 6.38 -23.58 7.40
C ARG A 101 7.60 -22.71 7.11
N ALA A 102 8.70 -23.30 6.63
CA ALA A 102 9.90 -22.57 6.23
C ALA A 102 9.59 -21.59 5.07
N GLY A 103 8.83 -22.04 4.05
CA GLY A 103 8.42 -21.19 2.93
C GLY A 103 7.59 -19.97 3.36
N ARG A 104 6.61 -20.16 4.27
CA ARG A 104 5.84 -19.05 4.84
C ARG A 104 6.71 -18.07 5.63
N LEU A 105 7.66 -18.56 6.44
CA LEU A 105 8.59 -17.71 7.20
C LEU A 105 9.50 -16.90 6.28
N LEU A 106 10.05 -17.53 5.24
CA LEU A 106 10.88 -16.84 4.25
C LEU A 106 10.08 -15.79 3.49
N ALA A 107 8.83 -16.10 3.09
CA ALA A 107 7.96 -15.13 2.42
C ALA A 107 7.58 -13.95 3.33
N ALA A 108 7.43 -14.17 4.64
CA ALA A 108 7.13 -13.13 5.61
C ALA A 108 8.36 -12.29 6.02
N PHE A 109 9.58 -12.79 5.78
CA PHE A 109 10.82 -12.14 6.22
C PHE A 109 10.94 -10.67 5.78
N PRO A 110 10.62 -10.27 4.52
CA PRO A 110 10.71 -8.87 4.10
C PRO A 110 9.86 -7.92 4.94
N MET A 111 8.83 -8.38 5.64
CA MET A 111 8.00 -7.55 6.52
C MET A 111 8.82 -6.91 7.67
N THR A 112 9.89 -7.57 8.11
CA THR A 112 10.76 -7.08 9.19
C THR A 112 11.73 -5.98 8.75
N ILE A 113 11.91 -5.80 7.43
CA ILE A 113 12.85 -4.84 6.86
C ILE A 113 12.20 -3.44 6.81
N PRO A 114 12.83 -2.37 7.32
CA PRO A 114 12.34 -1.01 7.12
C PRO A 114 12.23 -0.63 5.64
N HIS A 115 11.25 0.19 5.25
CA HIS A 115 11.01 0.53 3.83
C HIS A 115 12.20 1.22 3.17
N VAL A 116 12.87 2.14 3.86
CA VAL A 116 14.08 2.77 3.33
C VAL A 116 15.19 1.76 3.04
N VAL A 117 15.35 0.74 3.90
CA VAL A 117 16.31 -0.34 3.68
C VAL A 117 15.90 -1.22 2.51
N ALA A 118 14.60 -1.52 2.36
CA ALA A 118 14.09 -2.23 1.20
C ALA A 118 14.36 -1.45 -0.11
N GLY A 119 14.18 -0.13 -0.09
CA GLY A 119 14.57 0.73 -1.22
C GLY A 119 16.07 0.67 -1.55
N ALA A 120 16.95 0.75 -0.53
CA ALA A 120 18.39 0.61 -0.73
C ALA A 120 18.77 -0.76 -1.28
N LEU A 121 18.15 -1.84 -0.79
CA LEU A 121 18.32 -3.19 -1.34
C LEU A 121 17.83 -3.26 -2.80
N GLY A 122 16.74 -2.57 -3.12
CA GLY A 122 16.26 -2.43 -4.50
C GLY A 122 17.30 -1.80 -5.41
N VAL A 123 17.91 -0.68 -4.99
CA VAL A 123 19.03 -0.06 -5.73
C VAL A 123 20.20 -1.03 -5.89
N TRP A 124 20.65 -1.68 -4.82
CA TRP A 124 21.79 -2.60 -4.86
C TRP A 124 21.55 -3.83 -5.72
N THR A 125 20.32 -4.29 -5.81
CA THR A 125 19.98 -5.49 -6.59
C THR A 125 19.67 -5.17 -8.04
N LEU A 126 18.91 -4.10 -8.31
CA LEU A 126 18.30 -3.82 -9.61
C LEU A 126 19.05 -2.79 -10.46
N SER A 127 20.03 -2.05 -9.90
CA SER A 127 20.83 -1.12 -10.71
C SER A 127 21.64 -1.86 -11.78
N GLN A 128 22.01 -1.15 -12.84
CA GLN A 128 22.82 -1.71 -13.95
C GLN A 128 24.18 -2.27 -13.48
N SER A 129 24.73 -1.79 -12.38
CA SER A 129 25.93 -2.34 -11.72
C SER A 129 25.60 -3.18 -10.48
N GLY A 130 24.32 -3.49 -10.25
CA GLY A 130 23.81 -4.20 -9.09
C GLY A 130 24.05 -5.71 -9.14
N MET A 131 23.54 -6.38 -8.12
CA MET A 131 23.74 -7.83 -7.97
C MET A 131 23.13 -8.62 -9.13
N LEU A 132 21.93 -8.24 -9.60
CA LEU A 132 21.27 -8.93 -10.72
C LEU A 132 22.09 -8.84 -12.01
N SER A 133 22.65 -7.67 -12.31
CA SER A 133 23.52 -7.45 -13.48
C SER A 133 24.80 -8.29 -13.39
N ARG A 134 25.42 -8.35 -12.21
CA ARG A 134 26.63 -9.16 -12.00
C ARG A 134 26.35 -10.66 -12.15
N LEU A 135 25.20 -11.13 -11.67
CA LEU A 135 24.78 -12.51 -11.87
C LEU A 135 24.52 -12.82 -13.35
N ALA A 136 23.83 -11.93 -14.06
CA ALA A 136 23.57 -12.06 -15.49
C ALA A 136 24.88 -12.11 -16.30
N PHE A 137 25.86 -11.30 -15.93
CA PHE A 137 27.21 -11.36 -16.51
C PHE A 137 27.93 -12.68 -16.19
N ALA A 138 27.88 -13.13 -14.94
CA ALA A 138 28.55 -14.36 -14.50
C ALA A 138 28.04 -15.62 -15.21
N VAL A 139 26.73 -15.65 -15.57
CA VAL A 139 26.13 -16.76 -16.33
C VAL A 139 26.17 -16.56 -17.85
N GLY A 140 26.83 -15.50 -18.34
CA GLY A 140 26.97 -15.21 -19.76
C GLY A 140 25.73 -14.65 -20.45
N PHE A 141 24.72 -14.20 -19.68
CA PHE A 141 23.50 -13.62 -20.24
C PHE A 141 23.74 -12.18 -20.77
N THR A 142 24.69 -11.45 -20.20
CA THR A 142 25.08 -10.11 -20.62
C THR A 142 26.60 -10.05 -20.77
N SER A 143 27.10 -9.22 -21.72
CA SER A 143 28.53 -9.01 -21.93
C SER A 143 29.08 -7.83 -21.13
N ARG A 144 28.22 -6.90 -20.74
CA ARG A 144 28.55 -5.68 -19.97
C ARG A 144 27.41 -5.30 -19.05
N PRO A 145 27.66 -4.60 -17.94
CA PRO A 145 26.59 -4.07 -17.07
C PRO A 145 25.58 -3.17 -17.81
N ALA A 146 26.05 -2.42 -18.81
CA ALA A 146 25.21 -1.55 -19.63
C ALA A 146 24.20 -2.30 -20.53
N ASP A 147 24.38 -3.61 -20.74
CA ASP A 147 23.46 -4.45 -21.51
C ASP A 147 22.18 -4.80 -20.70
N MET A 148 22.21 -4.58 -19.37
CA MET A 148 21.01 -4.69 -18.52
C MET A 148 20.12 -3.47 -18.70
N PRO A 149 18.79 -3.66 -18.83
CA PRO A 149 17.87 -2.53 -18.86
C PRO A 149 17.98 -1.73 -17.54
N PRO A 150 17.86 -0.40 -17.59
CA PRO A 150 17.82 0.42 -16.39
C PRO A 150 16.50 0.15 -15.65
N LEU A 151 16.55 -0.56 -14.52
CA LEU A 151 15.37 -0.82 -13.67
C LEU A 151 15.25 0.21 -12.54
N VAL A 152 16.34 0.91 -12.23
CA VAL A 152 16.36 2.00 -11.23
C VAL A 152 16.30 3.32 -12.00
N TYR A 153 15.46 4.23 -11.55
CA TYR A 153 15.19 5.52 -12.20
C TYR A 153 14.57 5.40 -13.60
N ASP A 154 13.98 4.25 -13.92
CA ASP A 154 13.30 4.04 -15.19
C ASP A 154 11.92 4.73 -15.21
N GLN A 155 11.52 5.22 -16.39
CA GLN A 155 10.27 5.98 -16.55
C GLN A 155 9.01 5.15 -16.24
N LEU A 156 9.05 3.83 -16.40
CA LEU A 156 7.94 2.94 -16.05
C LEU A 156 7.91 2.60 -14.55
N GLY A 157 8.98 2.91 -13.80
CA GLY A 157 9.09 2.59 -12.39
C GLY A 157 9.23 1.10 -12.11
N ALA A 158 9.78 0.31 -13.04
CA ALA A 158 9.84 -1.15 -12.92
C ALA A 158 10.55 -1.59 -11.63
N GLY A 159 11.73 -1.02 -11.34
CA GLY A 159 12.46 -1.33 -10.11
C GLY A 159 11.72 -0.91 -8.85
N LEU A 160 11.03 0.23 -8.88
CA LEU A 160 10.18 0.69 -7.78
C LEU A 160 9.00 -0.28 -7.55
N VAL A 161 8.29 -0.63 -8.63
CA VAL A 161 7.17 -1.58 -8.59
C VAL A 161 7.62 -2.93 -8.06
N MET A 162 8.74 -3.48 -8.53
CA MET A 162 9.26 -4.78 -8.08
C MET A 162 9.66 -4.74 -6.60
N THR A 163 10.33 -3.68 -6.14
CA THR A 163 10.75 -3.53 -4.75
C THR A 163 9.56 -3.42 -3.81
N LEU A 164 8.58 -2.58 -4.14
CA LEU A 164 7.35 -2.43 -3.37
C LEU A 164 6.52 -3.73 -3.40
N ALA A 165 6.36 -4.36 -4.56
CA ALA A 165 5.64 -5.62 -4.67
C ALA A 165 6.26 -6.71 -3.79
N TRP A 166 7.59 -6.88 -3.82
CA TRP A 166 8.30 -7.83 -2.96
C TRP A 166 8.08 -7.54 -1.47
N LYS A 167 8.17 -6.26 -1.10
CA LYS A 167 8.02 -5.84 0.29
C LYS A 167 6.61 -6.07 0.80
N GLU A 168 5.60 -5.66 0.03
CA GLU A 168 4.19 -5.73 0.43
C GLU A 168 3.61 -7.15 0.28
N ALA A 169 4.16 -7.99 -0.61
CA ALA A 169 3.79 -9.39 -0.70
C ALA A 169 4.02 -10.13 0.62
N ALA A 170 5.01 -9.74 1.40
CA ALA A 170 5.28 -10.34 2.72
C ALA A 170 4.10 -10.15 3.68
N PHE A 171 3.59 -8.94 3.80
CA PHE A 171 2.41 -8.64 4.63
C PHE A 171 1.16 -9.37 4.12
N LEU A 172 0.88 -9.24 2.82
CA LEU A 172 -0.29 -9.88 2.22
C LEU A 172 -0.23 -11.40 2.31
N SER A 173 0.98 -12.04 2.25
CA SER A 173 1.12 -13.49 2.38
C SER A 173 0.77 -13.99 3.78
N VAL A 174 1.11 -13.22 4.82
CA VAL A 174 0.71 -13.53 6.20
C VAL A 174 -0.81 -13.48 6.34
N VAL A 175 -1.44 -12.42 5.81
CA VAL A 175 -2.90 -12.28 5.84
C VAL A 175 -3.58 -13.39 5.03
N ALA A 176 -3.11 -13.69 3.81
CA ALA A 176 -3.64 -14.74 2.95
C ALA A 176 -3.57 -16.12 3.62
N THR A 177 -2.42 -16.43 4.23
CA THR A 177 -2.23 -17.69 4.97
C THR A 177 -3.19 -17.78 6.15
N ALA A 178 -3.38 -16.71 6.91
CA ALA A 178 -4.31 -16.65 8.02
C ALA A 178 -5.77 -16.86 7.56
N VAL A 179 -6.17 -16.23 6.45
CA VAL A 179 -7.51 -16.42 5.86
C VAL A 179 -7.75 -17.87 5.47
N LEU A 180 -6.79 -18.54 4.81
CA LEU A 180 -6.92 -19.94 4.45
C LEU A 180 -6.94 -20.86 5.67
N ALA A 181 -6.12 -20.60 6.68
CA ALA A 181 -6.07 -21.41 7.90
C ALA A 181 -7.39 -21.36 8.69
N THR A 182 -8.11 -20.24 8.65
CA THR A 182 -9.34 -20.05 9.43
C THR A 182 -10.62 -20.43 8.71
N ARG A 183 -10.62 -20.46 7.37
CA ARG A 183 -11.88 -20.58 6.58
C ARG A 183 -11.79 -21.57 5.42
N GLY A 184 -10.62 -22.12 5.09
CA GLY A 184 -10.40 -22.82 3.82
C GLY A 184 -10.68 -24.33 3.80
N GLY A 185 -10.54 -25.04 4.92
CA GLY A 185 -10.49 -26.52 4.93
C GLY A 185 -11.77 -27.22 4.47
N ASP A 186 -12.84 -27.02 5.23
CA ASP A 186 -14.08 -27.82 5.09
C ASP A 186 -14.77 -27.65 3.72
N ALA A 187 -14.81 -26.41 3.20
CA ALA A 187 -15.47 -26.14 1.92
C ALA A 187 -14.68 -26.71 0.72
N GLU A 188 -13.35 -26.73 0.79
CA GLU A 188 -12.50 -27.28 -0.25
C GLU A 188 -12.55 -28.81 -0.26
N GLU A 189 -12.54 -29.45 0.92
CA GLU A 189 -12.68 -30.90 1.07
C GLU A 189 -14.05 -31.36 0.56
N ALA A 190 -15.11 -30.65 0.89
CA ALA A 190 -16.45 -30.92 0.39
C ALA A 190 -16.52 -30.85 -1.14
N ALA A 191 -15.90 -29.81 -1.74
CA ALA A 191 -15.86 -29.68 -3.19
C ALA A 191 -15.06 -30.80 -3.86
N GLN A 192 -13.92 -31.24 -3.27
CA GLN A 192 -13.13 -32.36 -3.76
C GLN A 192 -13.89 -33.68 -3.67
N THR A 193 -14.61 -33.90 -2.58
CA THR A 193 -15.46 -35.11 -2.39
C THR A 193 -16.55 -35.21 -3.45
N LEU A 194 -17.05 -34.07 -3.92
CA LEU A 194 -18.01 -33.96 -5.03
C LEU A 194 -17.36 -34.11 -6.43
N GLY A 195 -16.05 -34.38 -6.52
CA GLY A 195 -15.33 -34.60 -7.76
C GLY A 195 -14.83 -33.33 -8.46
N ALA A 196 -14.80 -32.18 -7.77
CA ALA A 196 -14.25 -30.97 -8.34
C ALA A 196 -12.73 -31.08 -8.57
N SER A 197 -12.25 -30.61 -9.72
CA SER A 197 -10.81 -30.50 -10.01
C SER A 197 -10.14 -29.45 -9.09
N SER A 198 -8.83 -29.58 -8.89
CA SER A 198 -8.06 -28.59 -8.07
C SER A 198 -8.22 -27.15 -8.59
N TRP A 199 -8.37 -26.97 -9.91
CA TRP A 199 -8.62 -25.67 -10.53
C TRP A 199 -10.02 -25.15 -10.25
N ASP A 200 -11.05 -26.02 -10.28
CA ASP A 200 -12.42 -25.63 -9.92
C ASP A 200 -12.52 -25.26 -8.45
N VAL A 201 -11.89 -26.02 -7.56
CA VAL A 201 -11.78 -25.70 -6.13
C VAL A 201 -11.13 -24.33 -5.94
N PHE A 202 -9.97 -24.11 -6.58
CA PHE A 202 -9.30 -22.82 -6.49
C PHE A 202 -10.19 -21.67 -6.97
N ARG A 203 -10.76 -21.78 -8.15
CA ARG A 203 -11.52 -20.71 -8.79
C ARG A 203 -12.85 -20.40 -8.09
N ARG A 204 -13.56 -21.45 -7.63
CA ARG A 204 -14.94 -21.32 -7.10
C ARG A 204 -15.02 -21.26 -5.58
N VAL A 205 -14.01 -21.75 -4.87
CA VAL A 205 -13.98 -21.82 -3.40
C VAL A 205 -12.86 -20.97 -2.83
N THR A 206 -11.60 -21.31 -3.15
CA THR A 206 -10.41 -20.71 -2.53
C THR A 206 -10.27 -19.24 -2.89
N TRP A 207 -10.36 -18.89 -4.18
CA TRP A 207 -10.20 -17.52 -4.65
C TRP A 207 -11.25 -16.54 -4.11
N PRO A 208 -12.57 -16.82 -4.19
CA PRO A 208 -13.58 -15.96 -3.60
C PRO A 208 -13.43 -15.75 -2.10
N LEU A 209 -13.00 -16.81 -1.39
CA LEU A 209 -12.71 -16.77 0.04
C LEU A 209 -11.52 -15.84 0.35
N LEU A 210 -10.41 -16.05 -0.38
CA LEU A 210 -9.21 -15.20 -0.27
C LEU A 210 -9.53 -13.75 -0.59
N TRP A 211 -10.23 -13.49 -1.68
CA TRP A 211 -10.58 -12.13 -2.11
C TRP A 211 -11.32 -11.37 -1.02
N ARG A 212 -12.36 -11.98 -0.44
CA ARG A 212 -13.13 -11.34 0.65
C ARG A 212 -12.29 -11.09 1.90
N GLY A 213 -11.39 -12.01 2.24
CA GLY A 213 -10.51 -11.87 3.41
C GLY A 213 -9.35 -10.90 3.20
N LEU A 214 -8.82 -10.82 1.97
CA LEU A 214 -7.69 -9.98 1.61
C LEU A 214 -8.07 -8.55 1.23
N ALA A 215 -9.29 -8.30 0.77
CA ALA A 215 -9.67 -7.00 0.23
C ALA A 215 -9.33 -5.80 1.13
N PRO A 216 -9.57 -5.82 2.45
CA PRO A 216 -9.15 -4.74 3.34
C PRO A 216 -7.63 -4.53 3.35
N ALA A 217 -6.86 -5.63 3.38
CA ALA A 217 -5.40 -5.59 3.40
C ALA A 217 -4.82 -5.10 2.05
N ILE A 218 -5.43 -5.50 0.93
CA ILE A 218 -5.07 -5.02 -0.42
C ILE A 218 -5.24 -3.52 -0.52
N ILE A 219 -6.36 -2.97 -0.01
CA ILE A 219 -6.60 -1.54 -0.03
C ILE A 219 -5.65 -0.80 0.90
N ALA A 220 -5.37 -1.35 2.09
CA ALA A 220 -4.37 -0.78 2.99
C ALA A 220 -2.99 -0.70 2.32
N VAL A 221 -2.56 -1.75 1.62
CA VAL A 221 -1.31 -1.77 0.84
C VAL A 221 -1.36 -0.76 -0.31
N PHE A 222 -2.45 -0.70 -1.07
CA PHE A 222 -2.60 0.28 -2.15
C PHE A 222 -2.45 1.72 -1.64
N VAL A 223 -3.15 2.08 -0.57
CA VAL A 223 -3.07 3.42 0.04
C VAL A 223 -1.68 3.70 0.59
N PHE A 224 -1.05 2.70 1.20
CA PHE A 224 0.31 2.81 1.70
C PHE A 224 1.31 3.06 0.57
N VAL A 225 1.25 2.29 -0.51
CA VAL A 225 2.13 2.44 -1.68
C VAL A 225 1.88 3.78 -2.38
N LEU A 226 0.62 4.21 -2.47
CA LEU A 226 0.25 5.51 -3.06
C LEU A 226 0.95 6.69 -2.36
N GLY A 227 1.10 6.62 -1.04
CA GLY A 227 1.77 7.65 -0.23
C GLY A 227 3.25 7.37 0.06
N ASN A 228 3.85 6.31 -0.51
CA ASN A 228 5.20 5.91 -0.16
C ASN A 228 6.25 6.87 -0.73
N TYR A 229 6.86 7.63 0.16
CA TYR A 229 7.96 8.55 -0.16
C TYR A 229 9.33 7.85 -0.14
N GLU A 230 9.58 6.99 0.86
CA GLU A 230 10.91 6.49 1.18
C GLU A 230 11.52 5.65 0.05
N VAL A 231 10.76 4.70 -0.49
CA VAL A 231 11.23 3.84 -1.57
C VAL A 231 11.25 4.60 -2.89
N ALA A 232 10.25 5.47 -3.11
CA ALA A 232 10.19 6.33 -4.28
C ALA A 232 11.40 7.28 -4.37
N ALA A 233 11.83 7.87 -3.26
CA ALA A 233 13.01 8.75 -3.21
C ALA A 233 14.32 8.06 -3.64
N LEU A 234 14.39 6.72 -3.52
CA LEU A 234 15.57 5.94 -3.89
C LEU A 234 15.50 5.34 -5.29
N LEU A 235 14.31 5.07 -5.83
CA LEU A 235 14.13 4.25 -7.03
C LEU A 235 13.32 4.93 -8.14
N ALA A 236 12.52 5.96 -7.82
CA ALA A 236 11.69 6.64 -8.82
C ALA A 236 12.53 7.52 -9.75
N PRO A 237 12.11 7.71 -11.00
CA PRO A 237 12.71 8.69 -11.90
C PRO A 237 12.41 10.13 -11.43
N SER A 238 13.18 11.08 -11.97
CA SER A 238 12.91 12.51 -11.79
C SER A 238 11.79 13.03 -12.72
N ASP A 239 11.50 12.29 -13.79
CA ASP A 239 10.41 12.56 -14.74
C ASP A 239 9.89 11.24 -15.32
N PRO A 240 8.60 10.91 -15.09
CA PRO A 240 7.62 11.61 -14.28
C PRO A 240 7.93 11.54 -12.77
N LEU A 241 7.81 12.67 -12.07
CA LEU A 241 8.05 12.70 -10.63
C LEU A 241 6.87 12.10 -9.86
N ALA A 242 7.16 11.16 -8.95
CA ALA A 242 6.13 10.58 -8.08
C ALA A 242 5.44 11.65 -7.24
N LEU A 243 4.11 11.55 -7.06
CA LEU A 243 3.35 12.58 -6.36
C LEU A 243 3.80 12.83 -4.90
N PRO A 244 4.19 11.80 -4.09
CA PRO A 244 4.79 12.03 -2.78
C PRO A 244 6.11 12.82 -2.84
N LEU A 245 6.92 12.63 -3.87
CA LEU A 245 8.16 13.40 -4.08
C LEU A 245 7.87 14.84 -4.49
N LEU A 246 6.86 15.06 -5.33
CA LEU A 246 6.39 16.39 -5.69
C LEU A 246 5.89 17.16 -4.48
N VAL A 247 5.19 16.50 -3.55
CA VAL A 247 4.78 17.10 -2.26
C VAL A 247 6.00 17.53 -1.46
N ALA A 248 7.01 16.67 -1.34
CA ALA A 248 8.23 16.97 -0.60
C ALA A 248 9.03 18.12 -1.24
N GLU A 249 9.16 18.11 -2.57
CA GLU A 249 9.81 19.19 -3.33
C GLU A 249 9.15 20.53 -3.07
N ARG A 250 7.82 20.61 -3.22
CA ARG A 250 7.06 21.84 -2.96
C ARG A 250 7.12 22.28 -1.50
N ALA A 251 7.11 21.35 -0.55
CA ALA A 251 7.24 21.67 0.87
C ALA A 251 8.61 22.26 1.22
N ALA A 252 9.66 21.90 0.49
CA ALA A 252 11.02 22.39 0.65
C ALA A 252 11.33 23.62 -0.23
N ASP A 253 10.40 24.09 -1.07
CA ASP A 253 10.62 25.20 -2.00
C ASP A 253 11.01 26.49 -1.23
N PRO A 254 12.03 27.24 -1.68
CA PRO A 254 12.38 28.56 -1.13
C PRO A 254 11.23 29.56 -1.23
N ASP A 255 10.40 29.48 -2.27
CA ASP A 255 9.19 30.30 -2.39
C ASP A 255 8.10 29.81 -1.44
N LEU A 256 7.83 30.59 -0.41
CA LEU A 256 6.81 30.30 0.59
C LEU A 256 5.41 30.11 0.00
N ALA A 257 5.10 30.74 -1.14
CA ALA A 257 3.81 30.57 -1.82
C ALA A 257 3.65 29.13 -2.34
N ARG A 258 4.73 28.53 -2.87
CA ARG A 258 4.75 27.14 -3.35
C ARG A 258 4.64 26.10 -2.23
N ARG A 259 5.12 26.42 -1.01
CA ARG A 259 4.91 25.54 0.14
C ARG A 259 3.42 25.32 0.46
N GLY A 260 2.59 26.32 0.21
CA GLY A 260 1.13 26.20 0.31
C GLY A 260 0.56 25.17 -0.68
N ASP A 261 1.14 25.06 -1.88
CA ASP A 261 0.72 24.12 -2.92
C ASP A 261 1.00 22.64 -2.52
N ALA A 262 2.03 22.39 -1.69
CA ALA A 262 2.30 21.06 -1.15
C ALA A 262 1.09 20.47 -0.38
N TYR A 263 0.43 21.30 0.42
CA TYR A 263 -0.77 20.87 1.16
C TYR A 263 -1.94 20.55 0.23
N ALA A 264 -2.09 21.31 -0.87
CA ALA A 264 -3.12 21.04 -1.87
C ALA A 264 -2.92 19.68 -2.55
N VAL A 265 -1.68 19.33 -2.92
CA VAL A 265 -1.34 18.03 -3.50
C VAL A 265 -1.45 16.91 -2.47
N SER A 266 -1.08 17.14 -1.21
CA SER A 266 -1.28 16.17 -0.13
C SER A 266 -2.77 15.85 0.09
N LEU A 267 -3.64 16.86 0.02
CA LEU A 267 -5.10 16.67 0.12
C LEU A 267 -5.65 15.88 -1.06
N LEU A 268 -5.08 16.02 -2.26
CA LEU A 268 -5.43 15.21 -3.41
C LEU A 268 -5.11 13.73 -3.16
N LEU A 269 -3.90 13.40 -2.69
CA LEU A 269 -3.53 12.04 -2.29
C LEU A 269 -4.46 11.48 -1.22
N LEU A 270 -4.73 12.26 -0.18
CA LEU A 270 -5.63 11.88 0.89
C LEU A 270 -7.05 11.62 0.39
N SER A 271 -7.54 12.45 -0.54
CA SER A 271 -8.87 12.28 -1.13
C SER A 271 -8.98 10.96 -1.89
N ILE A 272 -7.94 10.57 -2.64
CA ILE A 272 -7.91 9.31 -3.37
C ILE A 272 -7.89 8.13 -2.39
N ALA A 273 -7.08 8.20 -1.35
CA ALA A 273 -7.04 7.20 -0.29
C ALA A 273 -8.41 7.05 0.39
N ALA A 274 -9.05 8.18 0.74
CA ALA A 274 -10.38 8.18 1.34
C ALA A 274 -11.44 7.58 0.41
N VAL A 275 -11.41 7.90 -0.88
CA VAL A 275 -12.30 7.32 -1.89
C VAL A 275 -12.09 5.81 -2.01
N ALA A 276 -10.84 5.34 -2.04
CA ALA A 276 -10.54 3.91 -2.11
C ALA A 276 -11.10 3.15 -0.90
N VAL A 277 -10.92 3.68 0.31
CA VAL A 277 -11.46 3.11 1.54
C VAL A 277 -12.98 3.16 1.56
N ALA A 278 -13.57 4.30 1.21
CA ALA A 278 -15.04 4.47 1.18
C ALA A 278 -15.71 3.53 0.17
N LEU A 279 -15.12 3.36 -1.01
CA LEU A 279 -15.59 2.43 -2.03
C LEU A 279 -15.54 0.97 -1.53
N HIS A 280 -14.48 0.61 -0.82
CA HIS A 280 -14.36 -0.70 -0.21
C HIS A 280 -15.46 -0.94 0.83
N GLU A 281 -15.64 -0.02 1.78
CA GLU A 281 -16.65 -0.16 2.82
C GLU A 281 -18.07 -0.21 2.23
N TRP A 282 -18.33 0.59 1.20
CA TRP A 282 -19.60 0.57 0.49
C TRP A 282 -19.87 -0.77 -0.23
N THR A 283 -18.84 -1.34 -0.89
CA THR A 283 -18.97 -2.66 -1.53
C THR A 283 -19.14 -3.75 -0.49
N ARG A 284 -18.37 -3.71 0.60
CA ARG A 284 -18.47 -4.65 1.71
C ARG A 284 -19.87 -4.66 2.32
N ALA A 285 -20.42 -3.49 2.63
CA ALA A 285 -21.76 -3.34 3.22
C ALA A 285 -22.89 -3.92 2.34
N ARG A 286 -22.68 -3.97 1.02
CA ARG A 286 -23.66 -4.57 0.09
C ARG A 286 -23.59 -6.10 0.01
N TRP A 287 -22.44 -6.69 0.35
CA TRP A 287 -22.20 -8.13 0.22
C TRP A 287 -22.31 -8.89 1.56
N GLU A 288 -22.23 -8.19 2.68
CA GLU A 288 -22.52 -8.78 3.99
C GLU A 288 -24.05 -8.71 4.22
N PRO A 289 -24.76 -9.87 4.23
CA PRO A 289 -26.16 -9.86 4.70
C PRO A 289 -26.15 -9.35 6.13
N ILE A 290 -27.04 -8.42 6.44
CA ILE A 290 -27.32 -8.01 7.82
C ILE A 290 -27.63 -9.30 8.57
N ALA A 291 -26.68 -9.72 9.43
CA ALA A 291 -26.92 -10.87 10.30
C ALA A 291 -28.10 -10.50 11.21
N PRO A 292 -29.11 -11.38 11.33
CA PRO A 292 -30.28 -11.13 12.17
C PRO A 292 -29.93 -11.02 13.65
#